data_aa0d899340d0ff27fe75e518c2ff3a45
#
_entry.id   aa0d899340d0ff27fe75e518c2ff3a45
#
_cell.length_a   1.000
_cell.length_b   1.000
_cell.length_c   1.000
_cell.angle_alpha   90.00
_cell.angle_beta   90.00
_cell.angle_gamma   90.00
#
_symmetry.space_group_name_H-M   'P 1'
#
loop_
_entity.id
_entity.type
_entity.pdbx_description
1 polymer ?
#
loop_
_entity_poly.entity_id
_entity_poly.type
_entity_poly.pdbx_seq_one_letter_code
_entity_poly.pdbx_strand_id
1 'polypeptide(L)'
;MSLSPKQEQLFKQASKHIPGGVNSPVRAFNSVGGTPVFIEKAQGAYLYDVDGKRYVDYVGSWGPMILGHAHPEIIKAVQNAAVDGLSFGAPTVHETTLADIICEIMPSIELVRMTNSGTEATMTAIRLARGYTGRDKIVKFEGCYHGHSDSLLVKAGSGLLTSGEGEATSAGVPADFAKHTLTLPYNDIATLKAVSYTHLTLPTTPY
;
A
#
# COMPACT_ATOMS: atom_id res chain seq x y z
N MET A 1 11.66 3.92 25.77
CA MET A 1 11.92 5.34 26.07
C MET A 1 10.60 5.95 26.54
N SER A 2 10.59 6.69 27.64
CA SER A 2 9.41 7.45 28.05
C SER A 2 9.19 8.61 27.08
N LEU A 3 7.95 8.82 26.66
CA LEU A 3 7.56 9.99 25.87
C LEU A 3 7.66 11.26 26.72
N SER A 4 7.79 12.41 26.06
CA SER A 4 7.61 13.69 26.74
C SER A 4 6.13 13.89 27.11
N PRO A 5 5.83 14.74 28.09
CA PRO A 5 4.45 15.10 28.43
C PRO A 5 3.66 15.64 27.23
N LYS A 6 4.32 16.34 26.30
CA LYS A 6 3.72 16.86 25.07
C LYS A 6 3.27 15.74 24.15
N GLN A 7 4.10 14.74 23.93
CA GLN A 7 3.77 13.58 23.10
C GLN A 7 2.66 12.71 23.72
N GLU A 8 2.71 12.50 25.02
CA GLU A 8 1.64 11.79 25.75
C GLU A 8 0.29 12.51 25.62
N GLN A 9 0.29 13.82 25.75
CA GLN A 9 -0.92 14.64 25.58
C GLN A 9 -1.48 14.53 24.15
N LEU A 10 -0.62 14.61 23.12
CA LEU A 10 -1.02 14.46 21.72
C LEU A 10 -1.60 13.07 21.47
N PHE A 11 -0.98 12.02 21.98
CA PHE A 11 -1.49 10.67 21.82
C PHE A 11 -2.85 10.48 22.52
N LYS A 12 -3.00 10.99 23.73
CA LYS A 12 -4.28 10.98 24.45
C LYS A 12 -5.36 11.76 23.70
N GLN A 13 -5.01 12.88 23.10
CA GLN A 13 -5.94 13.66 22.26
C GLN A 13 -6.33 12.91 21.00
N ALA A 14 -5.37 12.35 20.26
CA ALA A 14 -5.61 11.56 19.06
C ALA A 14 -6.51 10.35 19.35
N SER A 15 -6.26 9.64 20.45
CA SER A 15 -7.02 8.44 20.83
C SER A 15 -8.49 8.71 21.19
N LYS A 16 -8.90 9.97 21.37
CA LYS A 16 -10.32 10.31 21.57
C LYS A 16 -11.17 10.14 20.29
N HIS A 17 -10.56 10.34 19.14
CA HIS A 17 -11.29 10.42 17.87
C HIS A 17 -10.71 9.53 16.77
N ILE A 18 -9.51 8.99 16.95
CA ILE A 18 -8.83 8.12 15.99
C ILE A 18 -8.63 6.75 16.65
N PRO A 19 -9.16 5.66 16.09
CA PRO A 19 -8.96 4.32 16.62
C PRO A 19 -7.47 3.99 16.78
N GLY A 20 -7.04 3.65 18.03
CA GLY A 20 -5.63 3.42 18.35
C GLY A 20 -4.74 4.67 18.29
N GLY A 21 -5.32 5.87 18.17
CA GLY A 21 -4.60 7.15 18.13
C GLY A 21 -3.84 7.43 16.83
N VAL A 22 -4.01 6.58 15.80
CA VAL A 22 -3.27 6.66 14.52
C VAL A 22 -4.16 6.26 13.34
N ASN A 23 -3.90 6.82 12.15
CA ASN A 23 -4.66 6.52 10.94
C ASN A 23 -4.16 5.27 10.18
N SER A 24 -3.23 4.52 10.75
CA SER A 24 -2.77 3.24 10.22
C SER A 24 -2.37 2.31 11.36
N PRO A 25 -2.88 1.05 11.41
CA PRO A 25 -2.60 0.12 12.50
C PRO A 25 -1.10 -0.11 12.75
N VAL A 26 -0.28 -0.11 11.71
CA VAL A 26 1.16 -0.30 11.82
C VAL A 26 1.85 0.82 12.62
N ARG A 27 1.26 2.01 12.66
CA ARG A 27 1.78 3.17 13.40
C ARG A 27 1.40 3.14 14.89
N ALA A 28 0.52 2.22 15.31
CA ALA A 28 0.07 2.11 16.70
C ALA A 28 1.11 1.47 17.63
N PHE A 29 2.19 0.93 17.11
CA PHE A 29 3.27 0.23 17.83
C PHE A 29 2.81 -1.01 18.62
N ASN A 30 1.61 -1.53 18.35
CA ASN A 30 1.05 -2.66 19.12
C ASN A 30 1.93 -3.93 19.07
N SER A 31 2.60 -4.17 17.93
CA SER A 31 3.46 -5.34 17.76
C SER A 31 4.87 -5.18 18.34
N VAL A 32 5.33 -3.95 18.55
CA VAL A 32 6.68 -3.65 19.01
C VAL A 32 6.70 -3.01 20.40
N GLY A 33 5.55 -2.64 20.93
CA GLY A 33 5.40 -1.96 22.20
C GLY A 33 5.79 -0.49 22.15
N GLY A 34 5.38 0.26 23.16
CA GLY A 34 5.61 1.70 23.27
C GLY A 34 4.46 2.55 22.72
N THR A 35 4.71 3.82 22.55
CA THR A 35 3.74 4.81 22.08
C THR A 35 4.28 5.49 20.83
N PRO A 36 3.42 5.79 19.84
CA PRO A 36 3.82 6.46 18.60
C PRO A 36 4.50 7.81 18.87
N VAL A 37 5.56 8.10 18.12
CA VAL A 37 6.25 9.39 18.14
C VAL A 37 5.55 10.34 17.18
N PHE A 38 5.21 11.54 17.65
CA PHE A 38 4.59 12.57 16.85
C PHE A 38 5.66 13.39 16.12
N ILE A 39 5.67 13.32 14.80
CA ILE A 39 6.59 14.04 13.94
C ILE A 39 6.01 15.40 13.57
N GLU A 40 6.79 16.47 13.72
CA GLU A 40 6.40 17.84 13.39
C GLU A 40 6.90 18.25 12.00
N LYS A 41 8.13 17.85 11.65
CA LYS A 41 8.73 18.18 10.34
C LYS A 41 9.73 17.13 9.90
N ALA A 42 10.11 17.19 8.64
CA ALA A 42 11.14 16.34 8.07
C ALA A 42 11.95 17.11 7.03
N GLN A 43 13.24 16.78 6.89
CA GLN A 43 14.12 17.38 5.90
C GLN A 43 15.24 16.41 5.50
N GLY A 44 15.45 16.22 4.21
CA GLY A 44 16.42 15.26 3.70
C GLY A 44 16.19 13.87 4.27
N ALA A 45 17.18 13.29 4.91
CA ALA A 45 17.12 11.97 5.54
C ALA A 45 16.62 11.98 7.00
N TYR A 46 16.07 13.08 7.48
CA TYR A 46 15.78 13.25 8.90
C TYR A 46 14.31 13.59 9.18
N LEU A 47 13.79 12.99 10.25
CA LEU A 47 12.53 13.36 10.90
C LEU A 47 12.82 14.14 12.18
N TYR A 48 11.94 15.05 12.54
CA TYR A 48 12.01 15.80 13.79
C TYR A 48 10.68 15.66 14.51
N ASP A 49 10.71 15.22 15.75
CA ASP A 49 9.50 15.12 16.54
C ASP A 49 9.05 16.49 17.12
N VAL A 50 7.91 16.50 17.76
CA VAL A 50 7.32 17.71 18.36
C VAL A 50 8.14 18.33 19.49
N ASP A 51 9.14 17.61 19.99
CA ASP A 51 10.09 18.10 21.01
C ASP A 51 11.43 18.55 20.36
N GLY A 52 11.51 18.50 19.02
CA GLY A 52 12.71 18.89 18.27
C GLY A 52 13.78 17.81 18.19
N LYS A 53 13.53 16.61 18.70
CA LYS A 53 14.49 15.51 18.62
C LYS A 53 14.58 14.99 17.18
N ARG A 54 15.81 14.78 16.69
CA ARG A 54 16.08 14.32 15.36
C ARG A 54 16.25 12.80 15.29
N TYR A 55 15.69 12.21 14.24
CA TYR A 55 15.79 10.78 13.91
C TYR A 55 16.25 10.62 12.46
N VAL A 56 17.05 9.59 12.16
CA VAL A 56 17.32 9.19 10.78
C VAL A 56 16.11 8.40 10.29
N ASP A 57 15.59 8.78 9.13
CA ASP A 57 14.45 8.10 8.53
C ASP A 57 14.91 6.96 7.61
N TYR A 58 14.74 5.71 8.07
CA TYR A 58 14.95 4.51 7.27
C TYR A 58 13.68 3.98 6.60
N VAL A 59 12.54 4.66 6.79
CA VAL A 59 11.23 4.25 6.26
C VAL A 59 10.93 4.94 4.94
N GLY A 60 11.38 6.21 4.77
CA GLY A 60 11.18 6.97 3.55
C GLY A 60 9.72 7.09 3.12
N SER A 61 8.80 7.25 4.10
CA SER A 61 7.34 7.26 3.88
C SER A 61 6.82 6.01 3.15
N TRP A 62 7.43 4.85 3.39
CA TRP A 62 7.12 3.57 2.74
C TRP A 62 7.46 3.54 1.23
N GLY A 63 8.51 4.26 0.83
CA GLY A 63 9.10 4.21 -0.49
C GLY A 63 9.10 5.50 -1.31
N PRO A 64 8.11 6.42 -1.22
CA PRO A 64 8.04 7.56 -2.12
C PRO A 64 9.11 8.65 -1.90
N MET A 65 9.78 8.70 -0.74
CA MET A 65 10.74 9.75 -0.40
C MET A 65 12.15 9.48 -0.95
N ILE A 66 12.28 9.14 -2.23
CA ILE A 66 13.58 8.80 -2.87
C ILE A 66 14.54 9.97 -2.93
N LEU A 67 14.08 11.22 -2.96
CA LEU A 67 14.89 12.44 -2.90
C LEU A 67 15.05 12.99 -1.48
N GLY A 68 14.54 12.24 -0.47
CA GLY A 68 14.43 12.72 0.89
C GLY A 68 13.25 13.66 1.11
N HIS A 69 13.07 14.06 2.36
CA HIS A 69 11.97 14.93 2.77
C HIS A 69 12.22 16.40 2.38
N ALA A 70 11.15 17.08 2.02
CA ALA A 70 11.14 18.52 1.74
C ALA A 70 12.23 18.97 0.75
N HIS A 71 12.43 18.21 -0.33
CA HIS A 71 13.37 18.60 -1.38
C HIS A 71 12.99 19.97 -1.95
N PRO A 72 13.89 20.96 -2.00
CA PRO A 72 13.54 22.35 -2.29
C PRO A 72 12.83 22.56 -3.64
N GLU A 73 13.29 21.87 -4.68
CA GLU A 73 12.69 21.96 -6.02
C GLU A 73 11.28 21.37 -6.06
N ILE A 74 11.07 20.23 -5.37
CA ILE A 74 9.75 19.61 -5.29
C ILE A 74 8.77 20.50 -4.50
N ILE A 75 9.21 21.04 -3.36
CA ILE A 75 8.38 21.98 -2.58
C ILE A 75 8.01 23.19 -3.42
N LYS A 76 8.97 23.76 -4.16
CA LYS A 76 8.72 24.92 -5.02
C LYS A 76 7.73 24.60 -6.15
N ALA A 77 7.87 23.43 -6.79
CA ALA A 77 6.95 22.99 -7.84
C ALA A 77 5.52 22.81 -7.30
N VAL A 78 5.37 22.17 -6.12
CA VAL A 78 4.06 22.00 -5.46
C VAL A 78 3.44 23.34 -5.08
N GLN A 79 4.22 24.27 -4.51
CA GLN A 79 3.74 25.61 -4.16
C GLN A 79 3.25 26.37 -5.39
N ASN A 80 3.99 26.32 -6.50
CA ASN A 80 3.60 26.98 -7.73
C ASN A 80 2.30 26.39 -8.30
N ALA A 81 2.19 25.06 -8.38
CA ALA A 81 0.98 24.42 -8.88
C ALA A 81 -0.25 24.65 -7.98
N ALA A 82 -0.06 24.73 -6.67
CA ALA A 82 -1.14 24.95 -5.72
C ALA A 82 -1.84 26.31 -5.88
N VAL A 83 -1.15 27.32 -6.42
CA VAL A 83 -1.73 28.66 -6.69
C VAL A 83 -2.83 28.59 -7.74
N ASP A 84 -2.71 27.67 -8.71
CA ASP A 84 -3.67 27.48 -9.80
C ASP A 84 -4.81 26.54 -9.43
N GLY A 85 -4.78 25.93 -8.25
CA GLY A 85 -5.80 25.01 -7.75
C GLY A 85 -5.30 23.58 -7.57
N LEU A 86 -5.97 22.83 -6.68
CA LEU A 86 -5.56 21.49 -6.28
C LEU A 86 -6.45 20.37 -6.83
N SER A 87 -7.62 20.71 -7.40
CA SER A 87 -8.56 19.73 -7.94
C SER A 87 -9.59 20.43 -8.83
N PHE A 88 -9.86 19.87 -10.01
CA PHE A 88 -10.73 20.51 -11.00
C PHE A 88 -11.94 19.67 -11.42
N GLY A 89 -11.98 18.38 -11.09
CA GLY A 89 -13.01 17.46 -11.62
C GLY A 89 -12.97 17.32 -13.15
N ALA A 90 -11.83 17.65 -13.78
CA ALA A 90 -11.60 17.65 -15.21
C ALA A 90 -10.16 17.22 -15.52
N PRO A 91 -9.85 16.76 -16.75
CA PRO A 91 -8.48 16.42 -17.16
C PRO A 91 -7.54 17.62 -17.04
N THR A 92 -6.27 17.34 -16.70
CA THR A 92 -5.24 18.37 -16.57
C THR A 92 -4.02 18.08 -17.45
N VAL A 93 -3.27 19.13 -17.80
CA VAL A 93 -2.01 18.99 -18.55
C VAL A 93 -1.00 18.16 -17.75
N HIS A 94 -0.98 18.28 -16.41
CA HIS A 94 -0.06 17.53 -15.57
C HIS A 94 -0.29 16.01 -15.63
N GLU A 95 -1.53 15.56 -15.72
CA GLU A 95 -1.84 14.13 -15.88
C GLU A 95 -1.29 13.59 -17.22
N THR A 96 -1.52 14.32 -18.31
CA THR A 96 -1.00 13.93 -19.63
C THR A 96 0.52 13.87 -19.63
N THR A 97 1.19 14.93 -19.16
CA THR A 97 2.65 15.00 -19.09
C THR A 97 3.23 13.86 -18.25
N LEU A 98 2.62 13.55 -17.12
CA LEU A 98 3.09 12.45 -16.26
C LEU A 98 2.89 11.08 -16.95
N ALA A 99 1.78 10.87 -17.65
CA ALA A 99 1.54 9.63 -18.40
C ALA A 99 2.58 9.45 -19.51
N ASP A 100 2.89 10.51 -20.28
CA ASP A 100 3.91 10.48 -21.32
C ASP A 100 5.29 10.11 -20.75
N ILE A 101 5.70 10.75 -19.65
CA ILE A 101 6.97 10.45 -18.97
C ILE A 101 7.03 8.98 -18.52
N ILE A 102 5.95 8.46 -17.91
CA ILE A 102 5.90 7.06 -17.45
C ILE A 102 6.07 6.10 -18.64
N CYS A 103 5.37 6.32 -19.74
CA CYS A 103 5.47 5.47 -20.92
C CYS A 103 6.86 5.56 -21.58
N GLU A 104 7.50 6.74 -21.56
CA GLU A 104 8.85 6.93 -22.07
C GLU A 104 9.91 6.18 -21.26
N ILE A 105 9.88 6.32 -19.92
CA ILE A 105 10.90 5.71 -19.04
C ILE A 105 10.67 4.24 -18.75
N MET A 106 9.45 3.73 -18.99
CA MET A 106 9.05 2.34 -18.78
C MET A 106 8.47 1.73 -20.06
N PRO A 107 9.31 1.26 -21.00
CA PRO A 107 8.84 0.83 -22.33
C PRO A 107 7.83 -0.32 -22.36
N SER A 108 7.67 -1.05 -21.27
CA SER A 108 6.63 -2.08 -21.11
C SER A 108 5.24 -1.52 -20.79
N ILE A 109 5.13 -0.21 -20.56
CA ILE A 109 3.86 0.46 -20.24
C ILE A 109 3.41 1.26 -21.47
N GLU A 110 2.31 0.85 -22.08
CA GLU A 110 1.70 1.53 -23.21
C GLU A 110 0.58 2.49 -22.79
N LEU A 111 -0.12 2.18 -21.71
CA LEU A 111 -1.24 2.96 -21.18
C LEU A 111 -1.14 3.09 -19.65
N VAL A 112 -1.48 4.26 -19.16
CA VAL A 112 -1.44 4.58 -17.73
C VAL A 112 -2.81 5.04 -17.24
N ARG A 113 -3.25 4.50 -16.10
CA ARG A 113 -4.36 5.05 -15.33
C ARG A 113 -3.87 5.37 -13.92
N MET A 114 -3.96 6.63 -13.56
CA MET A 114 -3.61 7.09 -12.22
C MET A 114 -4.76 6.84 -11.25
N THR A 115 -4.40 6.56 -10.00
CA THR A 115 -5.32 6.34 -8.87
C THR A 115 -4.78 7.08 -7.65
N ASN A 116 -5.62 7.28 -6.62
CA ASN A 116 -5.23 8.07 -5.44
C ASN A 116 -4.43 7.27 -4.40
N SER A 117 -4.40 5.95 -4.50
CA SER A 117 -3.71 5.09 -3.53
C SER A 117 -3.28 3.75 -4.12
N GLY A 118 -2.31 3.09 -3.47
CA GLY A 118 -1.92 1.72 -3.82
C GLY A 118 -3.07 0.71 -3.68
N THR A 119 -3.98 0.92 -2.72
CA THR A 119 -5.19 0.09 -2.57
C THR A 119 -6.10 0.21 -3.80
N GLU A 120 -6.34 1.41 -4.28
CA GLU A 120 -7.15 1.63 -5.50
C GLU A 120 -6.47 1.06 -6.74
N ALA A 121 -5.14 1.19 -6.84
CA ALA A 121 -4.36 0.61 -7.93
C ALA A 121 -4.47 -0.92 -7.96
N THR A 122 -4.22 -1.59 -6.84
CA THR A 122 -4.31 -3.06 -6.75
C THR A 122 -5.74 -3.57 -6.94
N MET A 123 -6.73 -2.90 -6.37
CA MET A 123 -8.14 -3.21 -6.58
C MET A 123 -8.54 -3.10 -8.06
N THR A 124 -8.07 -2.06 -8.74
CA THR A 124 -8.34 -1.84 -10.16
C THR A 124 -7.61 -2.88 -11.01
N ALA A 125 -6.36 -3.21 -10.71
CA ALA A 125 -5.58 -4.24 -11.41
C ALA A 125 -6.24 -5.63 -11.30
N ILE A 126 -6.70 -6.01 -10.11
CA ILE A 126 -7.43 -7.27 -9.89
C ILE A 126 -8.72 -7.30 -10.74
N ARG A 127 -9.49 -6.22 -10.73
CA ARG A 127 -10.73 -6.13 -11.51
C ARG A 127 -10.45 -6.24 -13.01
N LEU A 128 -9.41 -5.57 -13.49
CA LEU A 128 -8.97 -5.63 -14.88
C LEU A 128 -8.54 -7.05 -15.25
N ALA A 129 -7.70 -7.68 -14.44
CA ALA A 129 -7.22 -9.03 -14.66
C ALA A 129 -8.37 -10.05 -14.71
N ARG A 130 -9.33 -9.96 -13.78
CA ARG A 130 -10.53 -10.81 -13.77
C ARG A 130 -11.40 -10.58 -15.01
N GLY A 131 -11.65 -9.32 -15.38
CA GLY A 131 -12.46 -8.96 -16.54
C GLY A 131 -11.84 -9.44 -17.85
N TYR A 132 -10.52 -9.32 -17.98
CA TYR A 132 -9.79 -9.76 -19.17
C TYR A 132 -9.71 -11.28 -19.30
N THR A 133 -9.45 -11.98 -18.20
CA THR A 133 -9.22 -13.44 -18.21
C THR A 133 -10.48 -14.28 -18.00
N GLY A 134 -11.57 -13.69 -17.52
CA GLY A 134 -12.77 -14.41 -17.06
C GLY A 134 -12.54 -15.31 -15.83
N ARG A 135 -11.47 -15.06 -15.05
CA ARG A 135 -11.07 -15.89 -13.90
C ARG A 135 -11.26 -15.15 -12.60
N ASP A 136 -11.79 -15.82 -11.58
CA ASP A 136 -12.08 -15.21 -10.27
C ASP A 136 -10.90 -15.25 -9.31
N LYS A 137 -10.10 -16.31 -9.38
CA LYS A 137 -9.02 -16.55 -8.41
C LYS A 137 -7.80 -15.68 -8.66
N ILE A 138 -7.21 -15.20 -7.56
CA ILE A 138 -5.91 -14.51 -7.54
C ILE A 138 -4.98 -15.22 -6.58
N VAL A 139 -3.69 -15.05 -6.78
CA VAL A 139 -2.64 -15.51 -5.87
C VAL A 139 -1.97 -14.30 -5.24
N LYS A 140 -1.72 -14.37 -3.94
CA LYS A 140 -0.83 -13.46 -3.20
C LYS A 140 0.14 -14.25 -2.33
N PHE A 141 1.22 -13.65 -1.90
CA PHE A 141 2.16 -14.27 -0.99
C PHE A 141 1.92 -13.87 0.47
N GLU A 142 2.19 -14.80 1.40
CA GLU A 142 2.12 -14.53 2.84
C GLU A 142 3.05 -13.39 3.24
N GLY A 143 2.64 -12.61 4.24
CA GLY A 143 3.41 -11.48 4.75
C GLY A 143 3.50 -10.27 3.83
N CYS A 144 3.01 -10.35 2.58
CA CYS A 144 3.01 -9.25 1.64
C CYS A 144 1.75 -8.39 1.80
N TYR A 145 1.94 -7.07 1.97
CA TYR A 145 0.87 -6.09 2.03
C TYR A 145 0.63 -5.47 0.65
N HIS A 146 -0.61 -5.48 0.20
CA HIS A 146 -1.01 -4.96 -1.11
C HIS A 146 -2.21 -4.01 -1.03
N GLY A 147 -2.38 -3.33 0.08
CA GLY A 147 -3.55 -2.48 0.34
C GLY A 147 -4.63 -3.21 1.14
N HIS A 148 -5.72 -2.52 1.40
CA HIS A 148 -6.79 -2.99 2.30
C HIS A 148 -8.11 -3.27 1.57
N SER A 149 -8.07 -3.64 0.30
CA SER A 149 -9.26 -4.19 -0.37
C SER A 149 -9.56 -5.60 0.15
N ASP A 150 -10.83 -5.97 0.25
CA ASP A 150 -11.28 -7.23 0.87
C ASP A 150 -10.60 -8.46 0.27
N SER A 151 -10.40 -8.49 -1.05
CA SER A 151 -9.71 -9.57 -1.74
C SER A 151 -8.23 -9.73 -1.35
N LEU A 152 -7.62 -8.74 -0.73
CA LEU A 152 -6.21 -8.75 -0.31
C LEU A 152 -6.02 -8.88 1.20
N LEU A 153 -7.10 -8.72 1.98
CA LEU A 153 -7.14 -8.94 3.43
C LEU A 153 -7.43 -10.40 3.76
N VAL A 154 -6.67 -11.30 3.15
CA VAL A 154 -6.82 -12.75 3.28
C VAL A 154 -5.50 -13.36 3.68
N LYS A 155 -5.53 -14.24 4.68
CA LYS A 155 -4.44 -15.14 5.05
C LYS A 155 -4.93 -16.57 4.86
N ALA A 156 -4.24 -17.38 4.06
CA ALA A 156 -4.54 -18.79 3.95
C ALA A 156 -4.18 -19.51 5.24
N GLY A 157 -5.03 -20.40 5.69
CA GLY A 157 -4.71 -21.33 6.77
C GLY A 157 -3.63 -22.36 6.31
N SER A 158 -2.96 -22.99 7.27
CA SER A 158 -1.89 -23.98 7.06
C SER A 158 -2.32 -25.27 6.34
N GLY A 159 -3.57 -25.36 5.88
CA GLY A 159 -4.14 -26.54 5.19
C GLY A 159 -4.34 -26.37 3.68
N LEU A 160 -3.59 -25.54 3.01
CA LEU A 160 -3.75 -25.14 1.60
C LEU A 160 -3.74 -26.29 0.58
N LEU A 161 -3.19 -27.43 0.92
CA LEU A 161 -3.16 -28.60 0.03
C LEU A 161 -4.45 -29.43 0.08
N THR A 162 -5.36 -29.14 1.00
CA THR A 162 -6.55 -29.98 1.22
C THR A 162 -7.91 -29.29 1.13
N SER A 163 -8.03 -27.96 1.24
CA SER A 163 -9.36 -27.31 1.24
C SER A 163 -9.46 -25.90 0.66
N GLY A 164 -8.36 -25.25 0.29
CA GLY A 164 -8.38 -24.06 -0.59
C GLY A 164 -9.12 -22.80 -0.12
N GLU A 165 -9.67 -22.77 1.09
CA GLU A 165 -10.39 -21.58 1.56
C GLU A 165 -9.47 -20.65 2.35
N GLY A 166 -9.31 -19.43 1.85
CA GLY A 166 -8.55 -18.37 2.53
C GLY A 166 -9.28 -17.89 3.80
N GLU A 167 -8.54 -17.75 4.88
CA GLU A 167 -9.05 -17.14 6.11
C GLU A 167 -8.87 -15.62 6.06
N ALA A 168 -9.94 -14.87 6.28
CA ALA A 168 -9.90 -13.41 6.33
C ALA A 168 -9.08 -12.93 7.53
N THR A 169 -8.19 -11.96 7.31
CA THR A 169 -7.41 -11.32 8.39
C THR A 169 -8.14 -10.19 9.08
N SER A 170 -9.29 -9.80 8.55
CA SER A 170 -10.15 -8.75 9.10
C SER A 170 -11.57 -9.27 9.29
N ALA A 171 -12.13 -9.06 10.46
CA ALA A 171 -13.45 -9.56 10.84
C ALA A 171 -14.62 -9.10 9.93
N GLY A 172 -14.42 -8.01 9.17
CA GLY A 172 -15.42 -7.48 8.25
C GLY A 172 -15.34 -8.02 6.83
N VAL A 173 -14.39 -8.89 6.50
CA VAL A 173 -14.26 -9.47 5.16
C VAL A 173 -15.15 -10.71 5.04
N PRO A 174 -16.16 -10.71 4.14
CA PRO A 174 -17.00 -11.87 3.92
C PRO A 174 -16.20 -13.08 3.41
N ALA A 175 -16.58 -14.29 3.85
CA ALA A 175 -15.91 -15.53 3.42
C ALA A 175 -15.92 -15.70 1.89
N ASP A 176 -16.98 -15.25 1.23
CA ASP A 176 -17.10 -15.29 -0.23
C ASP A 176 -16.03 -14.47 -0.96
N PHE A 177 -15.50 -13.41 -0.37
CA PHE A 177 -14.33 -12.70 -0.91
C PHE A 177 -13.03 -13.48 -0.68
N ALA A 178 -12.89 -14.06 0.51
CA ALA A 178 -11.69 -14.79 0.91
C ALA A 178 -11.43 -16.03 0.03
N LYS A 179 -12.47 -16.78 -0.36
CA LYS A 179 -12.35 -18.01 -1.16
C LYS A 179 -11.71 -17.83 -2.54
N HIS A 180 -11.71 -16.60 -3.07
CA HIS A 180 -11.11 -16.29 -4.37
C HIS A 180 -9.64 -15.87 -4.29
N THR A 181 -9.06 -15.82 -3.08
CA THR A 181 -7.67 -15.42 -2.89
C THR A 181 -6.85 -16.57 -2.29
N LEU A 182 -5.93 -17.08 -3.08
CA LEU A 182 -4.98 -18.11 -2.66
C LEU A 182 -3.74 -17.43 -2.07
N THR A 183 -3.36 -17.79 -0.86
CA THR A 183 -2.14 -17.28 -0.24
C THR A 183 -1.08 -18.37 -0.22
N LEU A 184 0.10 -18.05 -0.74
CA LEU A 184 1.23 -18.98 -0.86
C LEU A 184 2.42 -18.50 -0.03
N PRO A 185 3.27 -19.42 0.46
CA PRO A 185 4.54 -19.04 1.06
C PRO A 185 5.40 -18.26 0.06
N TYR A 186 6.02 -17.18 0.54
CA TYR A 186 6.94 -16.40 -0.30
C TYR A 186 8.18 -17.25 -0.64
N ASN A 187 8.63 -17.16 -1.89
CA ASN A 187 9.82 -17.86 -2.39
C ASN A 187 9.71 -19.40 -2.44
N ASP A 188 8.50 -19.95 -2.35
CA ASP A 188 8.25 -21.38 -2.56
C ASP A 188 7.77 -21.65 -4.00
N ILE A 189 8.74 -21.94 -4.88
CA ILE A 189 8.47 -22.19 -6.30
C ILE A 189 7.69 -23.50 -6.51
N ALA A 190 7.88 -24.49 -5.66
CA ALA A 190 7.20 -25.79 -5.79
C ALA A 190 5.69 -25.63 -5.56
N THR A 191 5.30 -24.96 -4.49
CA THR A 191 3.91 -24.66 -4.18
C THR A 191 3.28 -23.74 -5.24
N LEU A 192 4.01 -22.71 -5.72
CA LEU A 192 3.51 -21.83 -6.78
C LEU A 192 3.22 -22.63 -8.07
N LYS A 193 4.10 -23.52 -8.49
CA LYS A 193 3.88 -24.37 -9.66
C LYS A 193 2.66 -25.29 -9.48
N ALA A 194 2.55 -25.97 -8.34
CA ALA A 194 1.42 -26.84 -8.05
C ALA A 194 0.08 -26.10 -8.14
N VAL A 195 -0.03 -24.91 -7.52
CA VAL A 195 -1.23 -24.08 -7.57
C VAL A 195 -1.50 -23.54 -8.97
N SER A 196 -0.48 -23.17 -9.72
CA SER A 196 -0.63 -22.65 -11.08
C SER A 196 -1.22 -23.71 -12.02
N TYR A 197 -0.85 -24.97 -11.87
CA TYR A 197 -1.40 -26.06 -12.68
C TYR A 197 -2.84 -26.44 -12.30
N THR A 198 -3.22 -26.30 -11.04
CA THR A 198 -4.53 -26.74 -10.54
C THR A 198 -5.59 -25.66 -10.52
N HIS A 199 -5.20 -24.40 -10.33
CA HIS A 199 -6.12 -23.29 -10.10
C HIS A 199 -5.95 -22.10 -11.04
N LEU A 200 -4.79 -21.96 -11.67
CA LEU A 200 -4.46 -20.90 -12.61
C LEU A 200 -4.11 -21.57 -13.95
N THR A 201 -5.04 -21.66 -14.88
CA THR A 201 -4.67 -22.04 -16.24
C THR A 201 -3.82 -20.93 -16.85
N LEU A 202 -2.51 -21.17 -16.95
CA LEU A 202 -1.65 -20.33 -17.78
C LEU A 202 -2.15 -20.42 -19.22
N PRO A 203 -2.12 -19.34 -20.01
CA PRO A 203 -2.36 -19.43 -21.44
C PRO A 203 -1.31 -20.36 -22.02
N THR A 204 -1.76 -21.48 -22.57
CA THR A 204 -0.90 -22.54 -23.16
C THR A 204 -0.59 -22.28 -24.62
N THR A 205 -0.82 -21.11 -25.14
CA THR A 205 -0.39 -20.72 -26.49
C THR A 205 1.02 -20.12 -26.41
N PRO A 206 2.04 -20.81 -26.94
CA PRO A 206 3.31 -20.14 -27.22
C PRO A 206 3.06 -19.11 -28.34
N TYR A 207 3.44 -17.90 -28.09
CA TYR A 207 3.60 -16.89 -29.15
C TYR A 207 4.96 -17.06 -29.80
#